data_cb3b37b3eaf98ad47fbf09fad3165f32
#
_entry.id   cb3b37b3eaf98ad47fbf09fad3165f32
#
_cell.length_a   1.000
_cell.length_b   1.000
_cell.length_c   1.000
_cell.angle_alpha   90.00
_cell.angle_beta   90.00
_cell.angle_gamma   90.00
#
_symmetry.space_group_name_H-M   'P 1'
#
loop_
_entity.id
_entity.type
_entity.pdbx_description
1 polymer ?
#
loop_
_entity_poly.entity_id
_entity_poly.type
_entity_poly.pdbx_seq_one_letter_code
_entity_poly.pdbx_strand_id
1 'polypeptide(L)'
;LFLGTSCGNNSKKTESVETKAVAVITVDSLLANAEALIGQEVAIEGVCTHTCSHGATKMFLMGSEKSKTIRVEAAELGSFDEKCVNAIVKVKGIVREERIDEAYLQKMEADAASGEAEKHGEGDGEEGCDNEKNARGETGNSIQERVADFRARIAENEKATGKAYLSFYYVEALSYEIQ
;
A
#
# COMPACT_ATOMS: atom_id res chain seq x y z
N LEU A 1 11.94 -62.96 -37.85
CA LEU A 1 11.09 -62.76 -36.67
C LEU A 1 11.93 -61.97 -35.61
N PHE A 2 11.84 -60.71 -35.56
CA PHE A 2 12.34 -59.90 -34.36
C PHE A 2 11.37 -58.79 -34.07
N LEU A 3 10.71 -58.89 -32.92
CA LEU A 3 9.85 -57.91 -32.33
C LEU A 3 10.73 -56.90 -31.60
N GLY A 4 10.73 -55.65 -32.01
CA GLY A 4 11.35 -54.52 -31.32
C GLY A 4 10.29 -53.71 -30.57
N THR A 5 10.25 -53.82 -29.25
CA THR A 5 9.44 -53.03 -28.35
C THR A 5 10.09 -51.66 -28.18
N SER A 6 9.45 -50.58 -28.69
CA SER A 6 9.85 -49.20 -28.44
C SER A 6 9.16 -48.69 -27.18
N CYS A 7 9.92 -48.50 -26.12
CA CYS A 7 9.47 -47.77 -24.93
C CYS A 7 9.49 -46.27 -25.20
N GLY A 8 8.31 -45.66 -25.31
CA GLY A 8 8.14 -44.24 -25.39
C GLY A 8 8.44 -43.58 -24.03
N ASN A 9 9.50 -42.79 -23.92
CA ASN A 9 9.84 -41.98 -22.76
C ASN A 9 9.07 -40.67 -22.86
N ASN A 10 7.99 -40.57 -22.10
CA ASN A 10 7.16 -39.36 -22.02
C ASN A 10 7.79 -38.40 -21.03
N SER A 11 8.79 -37.64 -21.47
CA SER A 11 9.37 -36.55 -20.69
C SER A 11 8.34 -35.42 -20.61
N LYS A 12 7.65 -35.30 -19.48
CA LYS A 12 6.91 -34.08 -19.10
C LYS A 12 7.88 -32.94 -19.10
N LYS A 13 7.82 -32.10 -20.13
CA LYS A 13 8.46 -30.78 -20.16
C LYS A 13 7.79 -29.91 -19.10
N THR A 14 8.41 -29.80 -17.95
CA THR A 14 8.05 -28.78 -16.96
C THR A 14 8.43 -27.45 -17.59
N GLU A 15 7.44 -26.70 -18.05
CA GLU A 15 7.64 -25.30 -18.39
C GLU A 15 7.98 -24.57 -17.09
N SER A 16 9.26 -24.26 -16.89
CA SER A 16 9.69 -23.29 -15.93
C SER A 16 9.12 -21.94 -16.40
N VAL A 17 8.11 -21.45 -15.70
CA VAL A 17 7.67 -20.06 -15.80
C VAL A 17 8.89 -19.25 -15.33
N GLU A 18 9.64 -18.68 -16.27
CA GLU A 18 10.63 -17.65 -15.97
C GLU A 18 9.87 -16.48 -15.37
N THR A 19 9.86 -16.39 -14.05
CA THR A 19 9.45 -15.18 -13.34
C THR A 19 10.43 -14.08 -13.72
N LYS A 20 10.03 -13.25 -14.67
CA LYS A 20 10.79 -12.07 -15.08
C LYS A 20 11.08 -11.27 -13.82
N ALA A 21 12.35 -11.15 -13.45
CA ALA A 21 12.75 -10.40 -12.25
C ALA A 21 12.25 -8.96 -12.40
N VAL A 22 11.31 -8.56 -11.55
CA VAL A 22 10.81 -7.18 -11.53
C VAL A 22 11.94 -6.30 -11.02
N ALA A 23 12.32 -5.29 -11.81
CA ALA A 23 13.36 -4.36 -11.40
C ALA A 23 12.93 -3.60 -10.13
N VAL A 24 13.84 -3.48 -9.17
CA VAL A 24 13.58 -2.73 -7.94
C VAL A 24 13.60 -1.25 -8.27
N ILE A 25 12.53 -0.54 -7.87
CA ILE A 25 12.40 0.91 -8.00
C ILE A 25 12.37 1.56 -6.63
N THR A 26 12.70 2.84 -6.55
CA THR A 26 12.61 3.61 -5.30
C THR A 26 11.16 3.97 -4.99
N VAL A 27 10.87 4.27 -3.73
CA VAL A 27 9.56 4.80 -3.30
C VAL A 27 9.22 6.08 -4.09
N ASP A 28 10.18 6.98 -4.30
CA ASP A 28 9.99 8.21 -5.08
C ASP A 28 9.57 7.93 -6.53
N SER A 29 10.21 6.94 -7.16
CA SER A 29 9.89 6.54 -8.53
C SER A 29 8.49 5.93 -8.61
N LEU A 30 8.10 5.11 -7.62
CA LEU A 30 6.75 4.58 -7.54
C LEU A 30 5.73 5.71 -7.39
N LEU A 31 5.92 6.62 -6.44
CA LEU A 31 4.99 7.72 -6.18
C LEU A 31 4.82 8.63 -7.41
N ALA A 32 5.89 8.88 -8.16
CA ALA A 32 5.85 9.69 -9.38
C ALA A 32 5.06 9.03 -10.53
N ASN A 33 4.90 7.70 -10.51
CA ASN A 33 4.28 6.93 -11.59
C ASN A 33 3.09 6.09 -11.11
N ALA A 34 2.60 6.33 -9.90
CA ALA A 34 1.67 5.43 -9.22
C ALA A 34 0.38 5.16 -10.01
N GLU A 35 -0.21 6.18 -10.63
CA GLU A 35 -1.43 6.03 -11.44
C GLU A 35 -1.23 5.03 -12.59
N ALA A 36 -0.07 5.07 -13.25
CA ALA A 36 0.26 4.16 -14.35
C ALA A 36 0.59 2.74 -13.87
N LEU A 37 0.93 2.59 -12.60
CA LEU A 37 1.34 1.32 -12.00
C LEU A 37 0.18 0.59 -11.29
N ILE A 38 -1.01 1.17 -11.22
CA ILE A 38 -2.17 0.53 -10.58
C ILE A 38 -2.41 -0.87 -11.16
N GLY A 39 -2.52 -1.87 -10.27
CA GLY A 39 -2.72 -3.26 -10.61
C GLY A 39 -1.47 -4.00 -11.11
N GLN A 40 -0.33 -3.32 -11.25
CA GLN A 40 0.92 -3.93 -11.67
C GLN A 40 1.73 -4.42 -10.48
N GLU A 41 2.47 -5.50 -10.70
CA GLU A 41 3.45 -6.01 -9.76
C GLU A 41 4.72 -5.15 -9.83
N VAL A 42 5.18 -4.69 -8.67
CA VAL A 42 6.38 -3.88 -8.49
C VAL A 42 7.30 -4.50 -7.44
N ALA A 43 8.58 -4.16 -7.51
CA ALA A 43 9.51 -4.35 -6.41
C ALA A 43 10.02 -2.97 -5.98
N ILE A 44 9.83 -2.63 -4.72
CA ILE A 44 10.25 -1.33 -4.16
C ILE A 44 11.20 -1.53 -3.00
N GLU A 45 12.04 -0.52 -2.75
CA GLU A 45 12.94 -0.49 -1.62
C GLU A 45 12.86 0.87 -0.93
N GLY A 46 12.85 0.86 0.40
CA GLY A 46 12.83 2.08 1.21
C GLY A 46 13.11 1.79 2.67
N VAL A 47 13.32 2.84 3.45
CA VAL A 47 13.48 2.72 4.91
C VAL A 47 12.10 2.56 5.54
N CYS A 48 11.89 1.48 6.29
CA CYS A 48 10.67 1.32 7.08
C CYS A 48 10.72 2.25 8.29
N THR A 49 9.84 3.23 8.33
CA THR A 49 9.78 4.20 9.44
C THR A 49 8.84 3.76 10.55
N HIS A 50 7.86 2.91 10.24
CA HIS A 50 6.83 2.50 11.17
C HIS A 50 6.13 1.23 10.71
N THR A 51 5.69 0.41 11.68
CA THR A 51 4.66 -0.64 11.51
C THR A 51 3.49 -0.33 12.42
N CYS A 52 2.26 -0.60 11.98
CA CYS A 52 1.07 -0.36 12.81
C CYS A 52 1.11 -1.17 14.11
N SER A 53 0.82 -0.53 15.25
CA SER A 53 0.74 -1.16 16.57
C SER A 53 -0.34 -2.23 16.70
N HIS A 54 -1.39 -2.16 15.87
CA HIS A 54 -2.48 -3.13 15.81
C HIS A 54 -2.18 -4.25 14.80
N GLY A 55 -1.42 -5.25 15.25
CA GLY A 55 -1.15 -6.46 14.47
C GLY A 55 -0.13 -6.32 13.35
N ALA A 56 0.59 -5.20 13.25
CA ALA A 56 1.62 -4.94 12.23
C ALA A 56 1.19 -5.26 10.78
N THR A 57 -0.08 -5.04 10.47
CA THR A 57 -0.67 -5.31 9.14
C THR A 57 -0.30 -4.27 8.09
N LYS A 58 0.21 -3.12 8.53
CA LYS A 58 0.67 -2.03 7.68
C LYS A 58 2.08 -1.63 8.06
N MET A 59 2.93 -1.33 7.07
CA MET A 59 4.19 -0.63 7.27
C MET A 59 4.30 0.57 6.34
N PHE A 60 5.20 1.48 6.66
CA PHE A 60 5.42 2.70 5.90
C PHE A 60 6.88 2.78 5.46
N LEU A 61 7.09 2.78 4.14
CA LEU A 61 8.41 2.91 3.54
C LEU A 61 8.62 4.35 3.09
N MET A 62 9.69 4.95 3.59
CA MET A 62 10.11 6.29 3.24
C MET A 62 11.08 6.26 2.06
N GLY A 63 10.90 7.17 1.12
CA GLY A 63 11.81 7.44 0.03
C GLY A 63 12.91 8.42 0.43
N SER A 64 13.22 9.36 -0.46
CA SER A 64 14.29 10.36 -0.24
C SER A 64 13.97 11.38 0.86
N GLU A 65 12.69 11.59 1.16
CA GLU A 65 12.20 12.57 2.13
C GLU A 65 11.04 11.98 2.95
N LYS A 66 10.83 12.50 4.18
CA LYS A 66 9.71 12.08 5.05
C LYS A 66 8.34 12.29 4.41
N SER A 67 8.20 13.30 3.55
CA SER A 67 6.99 13.58 2.79
C SER A 67 6.70 12.56 1.69
N LYS A 68 7.69 11.78 1.29
CA LYS A 68 7.59 10.73 0.27
C LYS A 68 7.54 9.36 0.92
N THR A 69 6.39 9.03 1.45
CA THR A 69 6.14 7.78 2.15
C THR A 69 5.04 7.00 1.46
N ILE A 70 5.22 5.70 1.29
CA ILE A 70 4.23 4.78 0.76
C ILE A 70 3.78 3.80 1.84
N ARG A 71 2.47 3.60 1.97
CA ARG A 71 1.89 2.55 2.80
C ARG A 71 2.04 1.21 2.09
N VAL A 72 2.42 0.19 2.84
CA VAL A 72 2.47 -1.21 2.40
C VAL A 72 1.58 -2.03 3.30
N GLU A 73 0.66 -2.78 2.74
CA GLU A 73 -0.25 -3.67 3.46
C GLU A 73 0.23 -5.11 3.39
N ALA A 74 0.18 -5.83 4.51
CA ALA A 74 0.63 -7.21 4.60
C ALA A 74 -0.26 -8.19 3.81
N ALA A 75 -1.56 -7.88 3.70
CA ALA A 75 -2.53 -8.71 2.98
C ALA A 75 -2.42 -10.19 3.39
N GLU A 76 -2.19 -11.10 2.43
CA GLU A 76 -2.06 -12.54 2.67
C GLU A 76 -0.85 -12.93 3.56
N LEU A 77 0.12 -12.02 3.74
CA LEU A 77 1.26 -12.26 4.64
C LEU A 77 0.84 -12.17 6.13
N GLY A 78 -0.31 -11.58 6.41
CA GLY A 78 -0.86 -11.41 7.74
C GLY A 78 -0.25 -10.24 8.51
N SER A 79 1.06 -10.22 8.71
CA SER A 79 1.75 -9.15 9.45
C SER A 79 3.21 -8.98 9.03
N PHE A 80 3.79 -7.84 9.37
CA PHE A 80 5.22 -7.56 9.21
C PHE A 80 5.98 -7.80 10.51
N ASP A 81 7.25 -8.20 10.40
CA ASP A 81 8.15 -8.31 11.55
C ASP A 81 8.51 -6.90 12.07
N GLU A 82 8.50 -6.71 13.39
CA GLU A 82 8.89 -5.45 14.03
C GLU A 82 10.33 -5.02 13.69
N LYS A 83 11.19 -5.96 13.32
CA LYS A 83 12.56 -5.68 12.85
C LYS A 83 12.60 -4.89 11.54
N CYS A 84 11.49 -4.76 10.82
CA CYS A 84 11.39 -3.88 9.66
C CYS A 84 11.66 -2.43 10.04
N VAL A 85 11.25 -1.99 11.26
CA VAL A 85 11.37 -0.60 11.68
C VAL A 85 12.83 -0.16 11.77
N ASN A 86 13.14 0.94 11.10
CA ASN A 86 14.49 1.51 10.91
C ASN A 86 15.44 0.67 10.03
N ALA A 87 14.93 -0.37 9.38
CA ALA A 87 15.68 -1.13 8.39
C ALA A 87 15.34 -0.69 6.96
N ILE A 88 16.22 -0.99 6.03
CA ILE A 88 15.89 -0.94 4.61
C ILE A 88 15.09 -2.21 4.31
N VAL A 89 13.90 -2.05 3.77
CA VAL A 89 13.02 -3.16 3.42
C VAL A 89 12.73 -3.14 1.93
N LYS A 90 12.94 -4.28 1.29
CA LYS A 90 12.55 -4.53 -0.08
C LYS A 90 11.23 -5.27 -0.10
N VAL A 91 10.26 -4.74 -0.83
CA VAL A 91 8.91 -5.30 -0.95
C VAL A 91 8.62 -5.61 -2.40
N LYS A 92 8.09 -6.80 -2.64
CA LYS A 92 7.44 -7.17 -3.89
C LYS A 92 5.93 -7.18 -3.64
N GLY A 93 5.17 -6.49 -4.49
CA GLY A 93 3.73 -6.37 -4.28
C GLY A 93 3.00 -5.76 -5.46
N ILE A 94 1.70 -5.54 -5.29
CA ILE A 94 0.82 -4.96 -6.32
C ILE A 94 0.44 -3.55 -5.91
N VAL A 95 0.57 -2.60 -6.82
CA VAL A 95 0.14 -1.22 -6.59
C VAL A 95 -1.39 -1.16 -6.59
N ARG A 96 -1.95 -0.56 -5.56
CA ARG A 96 -3.38 -0.34 -5.38
C ARG A 96 -3.68 1.14 -5.22
N GLU A 97 -4.91 1.49 -5.53
CA GLU A 97 -5.45 2.84 -5.35
C GLU A 97 -6.58 2.81 -4.34
N GLU A 98 -6.55 3.74 -3.39
CA GLU A 98 -7.65 4.06 -2.49
C GLU A 98 -8.18 5.44 -2.87
N ARG A 99 -9.48 5.53 -3.17
CA ARG A 99 -10.14 6.78 -3.51
C ARG A 99 -10.89 7.33 -2.32
N ILE A 100 -10.64 8.59 -2.03
CA ILE A 100 -11.42 9.34 -1.06
C ILE A 100 -12.34 10.26 -1.84
N ASP A 101 -13.62 9.95 -1.83
CA ASP A 101 -14.71 10.70 -2.40
C ASP A 101 -15.72 11.10 -1.32
N GLU A 102 -16.80 11.78 -1.68
CA GLU A 102 -17.83 12.19 -0.72
C GLU A 102 -18.50 10.99 -0.02
N ALA A 103 -18.67 9.85 -0.70
CA ALA A 103 -19.25 8.66 -0.07
C ALA A 103 -18.31 8.08 1.01
N TYR A 104 -17.02 8.09 0.78
CA TYR A 104 -16.01 7.72 1.77
C TYR A 104 -16.06 8.65 2.99
N LEU A 105 -16.18 9.97 2.77
CA LEU A 105 -16.24 10.97 3.83
C LEU A 105 -17.51 10.83 4.69
N GLN A 106 -18.65 10.58 4.06
CA GLN A 106 -19.90 10.33 4.76
C GLN A 106 -19.83 9.06 5.63
N LYS A 107 -19.18 8.01 5.13
CA LYS A 107 -18.92 6.80 5.91
C LYS A 107 -18.02 7.12 7.11
N MET A 108 -16.96 7.87 6.92
CA MET A 108 -16.03 8.28 7.98
C MET A 108 -16.73 9.09 9.08
N GLU A 109 -17.66 9.99 8.71
CA GLU A 109 -18.51 10.74 9.67
C GLU A 109 -19.48 9.82 10.42
N ALA A 110 -20.10 8.87 9.72
CA ALA A 110 -21.04 7.93 10.32
C ALA A 110 -20.36 6.96 11.31
N ASP A 111 -19.19 6.43 10.94
CA ASP A 111 -18.40 5.54 11.79
C ASP A 111 -17.93 6.27 13.07
N ALA A 112 -17.53 7.52 12.95
CA ALA A 112 -17.20 8.37 14.10
C ALA A 112 -18.41 8.62 15.02
N ALA A 113 -19.57 8.87 14.45
CA ALA A 113 -20.81 9.10 15.22
C ALA A 113 -21.31 7.84 15.94
N SER A 114 -21.08 6.64 15.39
CA SER A 114 -21.45 5.37 16.00
C SER A 114 -20.44 4.87 17.05
N GLY A 115 -19.28 5.49 17.16
CA GLY A 115 -18.15 5.03 17.97
C GLY A 115 -17.43 3.79 17.41
N GLU A 116 -17.75 3.42 16.16
CA GLU A 116 -17.11 2.34 15.40
C GLU A 116 -15.89 2.82 14.62
N ALA A 117 -15.53 4.11 14.75
CA ALA A 117 -14.31 4.64 14.14
C ALA A 117 -13.13 3.76 14.56
N GLU A 118 -12.46 3.19 13.59
CA GLU A 118 -11.30 2.35 13.84
C GLU A 118 -10.27 3.13 14.66
N LYS A 119 -9.99 2.64 15.87
CA LYS A 119 -8.95 3.17 16.74
C LYS A 119 -7.59 2.79 16.16
N HIS A 120 -7.17 3.46 15.12
CA HIS A 120 -5.86 3.28 14.52
C HIS A 120 -4.87 4.27 15.15
N GLY A 121 -4.07 3.79 16.08
CA GLY A 121 -2.92 4.52 16.62
C GLY A 121 -2.81 4.53 18.14
N GLU A 122 -1.60 4.65 18.64
CA GLU A 122 -1.27 5.02 20.02
C GLU A 122 -1.59 6.51 20.21
N GLY A 123 -2.81 6.82 20.46
CA GLY A 123 -3.31 8.12 20.83
C GLY A 123 -4.70 7.91 21.41
N ASP A 124 -5.11 8.74 22.32
CA ASP A 124 -6.37 8.62 23.07
C ASP A 124 -7.61 8.70 22.17
N GLY A 125 -7.80 7.71 21.28
CA GLY A 125 -9.00 7.48 20.47
C GLY A 125 -9.32 8.59 19.45
N GLU A 126 -9.87 8.31 18.31
CA GLU A 126 -10.37 9.14 17.21
C GLU A 126 -9.35 9.60 16.16
N GLU A 127 -8.05 9.58 16.46
CA GLU A 127 -7.04 10.15 15.56
C GLU A 127 -6.19 9.08 14.88
N GLY A 128 -6.55 8.45 13.84
CA GLY A 128 -5.75 7.47 13.07
C GLY A 128 -4.21 7.59 13.19
N CYS A 129 -3.47 6.58 12.77
CA CYS A 129 -2.01 6.53 12.85
C CYS A 129 -1.39 7.79 12.18
N ASP A 130 -0.52 8.53 12.90
CA ASP A 130 0.15 9.74 12.39
C ASP A 130 0.92 9.48 11.09
N ASN A 131 1.48 8.28 10.93
CA ASN A 131 2.16 7.90 9.69
C ASN A 131 1.19 7.75 8.52
N GLU A 132 -0.04 7.29 8.76
CA GLU A 132 -1.08 7.23 7.74
C GLU A 132 -1.58 8.62 7.38
N LYS A 133 -1.79 9.50 8.38
CA LYS A 133 -2.11 10.91 8.15
C LYS A 133 -1.02 11.61 7.34
N ASN A 134 0.24 11.39 7.71
CA ASN A 134 1.38 11.95 6.96
C ASN A 134 1.45 11.44 5.53
N ALA A 135 1.23 10.14 5.30
CA ALA A 135 1.22 9.56 3.96
C ALA A 135 0.08 10.12 3.07
N ARG A 136 -1.01 10.56 3.67
CA ARG A 136 -2.15 11.20 3.00
C ARG A 136 -2.08 12.73 3.01
N GLY A 137 -1.07 13.32 3.68
CA GLY A 137 -0.95 14.77 3.86
C GLY A 137 -2.11 15.37 4.66
N GLU A 138 -2.67 14.62 5.61
CA GLU A 138 -3.76 15.08 6.46
C GLU A 138 -3.26 16.05 7.54
N THR A 139 -4.01 17.11 7.82
CA THR A 139 -3.65 18.16 8.78
C THR A 139 -4.62 18.31 9.95
N GLY A 140 -5.81 17.70 9.85
CA GLY A 140 -6.85 17.79 10.90
C GLY A 140 -6.56 16.94 12.13
N ASN A 141 -6.95 17.44 13.30
CA ASN A 141 -6.81 16.76 14.61
C ASN A 141 -8.10 16.08 15.07
N SER A 142 -9.22 16.37 14.41
CA SER A 142 -10.52 15.71 14.65
C SER A 142 -11.06 15.12 13.35
N ILE A 143 -12.02 14.21 13.45
CA ILE A 143 -12.69 13.66 12.26
C ILE A 143 -13.33 14.78 11.43
N GLN A 144 -13.96 15.75 12.08
CA GLN A 144 -14.60 16.88 11.41
C GLN A 144 -13.59 17.73 10.63
N GLU A 145 -12.43 18.02 11.24
CA GLU A 145 -11.36 18.78 10.58
C GLU A 145 -10.76 18.02 9.41
N ARG A 146 -10.54 16.71 9.57
CA ARG A 146 -10.03 15.84 8.51
C ARG A 146 -11.00 15.76 7.34
N VAL A 147 -12.28 15.56 7.59
CA VAL A 147 -13.33 15.53 6.56
C VAL A 147 -13.43 16.89 5.85
N ALA A 148 -13.35 18.00 6.58
CA ALA A 148 -13.36 19.34 5.98
C ALA A 148 -12.13 19.58 5.08
N ASP A 149 -10.94 19.15 5.50
CA ASP A 149 -9.71 19.22 4.71
C ASP A 149 -9.84 18.40 3.42
N PHE A 150 -10.29 17.15 3.52
CA PHE A 150 -10.51 16.32 2.34
C PHE A 150 -11.53 16.92 1.37
N ARG A 151 -12.65 17.45 1.86
CA ARG A 151 -13.66 18.12 1.01
C ARG A 151 -13.08 19.32 0.26
N ALA A 152 -12.27 20.13 0.94
CA ALA A 152 -11.59 21.26 0.30
C ALA A 152 -10.63 20.79 -0.80
N ARG A 153 -9.81 19.79 -0.51
CA ARG A 153 -8.85 19.21 -1.48
C ARG A 153 -9.55 18.51 -2.64
N ILE A 154 -10.66 17.81 -2.41
CA ILE A 154 -11.48 17.23 -3.48
C ILE A 154 -12.03 18.31 -4.40
N ALA A 155 -12.56 19.41 -3.85
CA ALA A 155 -13.08 20.51 -4.64
C ALA A 155 -12.00 21.21 -5.48
N GLU A 156 -10.77 21.32 -4.96
CA GLU A 156 -9.62 21.84 -5.70
C GLU A 156 -9.21 20.88 -6.83
N ASN A 157 -9.14 19.58 -6.51
CA ASN A 157 -8.81 18.56 -7.51
C ASN A 157 -9.84 18.49 -8.64
N GLU A 158 -11.12 18.58 -8.31
CA GLU A 158 -12.21 18.61 -9.31
C GLU A 158 -12.08 19.81 -10.25
N LYS A 159 -11.77 20.99 -9.72
CA LYS A 159 -11.51 22.19 -10.53
C LYS A 159 -10.30 22.04 -11.45
N ALA A 160 -9.24 21.39 -10.96
CA ALA A 160 -7.99 21.23 -11.70
C ALA A 160 -8.03 20.09 -12.71
N THR A 161 -8.70 18.98 -12.41
CA THR A 161 -8.60 17.73 -13.17
C THR A 161 -9.95 17.16 -13.63
N GLY A 162 -11.07 17.66 -13.11
CA GLY A 162 -12.41 17.12 -13.32
C GLY A 162 -12.71 15.87 -12.47
N LYS A 163 -11.79 15.45 -11.57
CA LYS A 163 -11.95 14.28 -10.70
C LYS A 163 -12.45 14.72 -9.33
N ALA A 164 -13.69 14.38 -8.96
CA ALA A 164 -14.31 14.67 -7.66
C ALA A 164 -13.88 13.66 -6.56
N TYR A 165 -12.62 13.31 -6.51
CA TYR A 165 -12.01 12.43 -5.50
C TYR A 165 -10.50 12.66 -5.42
N LEU A 166 -9.89 12.19 -4.33
CA LEU A 166 -8.43 12.11 -4.18
C LEU A 166 -8.00 10.65 -4.30
N SER A 167 -6.88 10.42 -4.97
CA SER A 167 -6.25 9.09 -5.08
C SER A 167 -5.08 8.99 -4.12
N PHE A 168 -5.08 7.93 -3.30
CA PHE A 168 -3.96 7.53 -2.48
C PHE A 168 -3.52 6.14 -2.91
N TYR A 169 -2.22 5.99 -3.09
CA TYR A 169 -1.66 4.74 -3.56
C TYR A 169 -1.00 3.98 -2.41
N TYR A 170 -1.05 2.65 -2.49
CA TYR A 170 -0.38 1.77 -1.56
C TYR A 170 0.09 0.51 -2.27
N VAL A 171 0.92 -0.29 -1.61
CA VAL A 171 1.38 -1.57 -2.14
C VAL A 171 0.81 -2.69 -1.29
N GLU A 172 0.11 -3.62 -1.91
CA GLU A 172 -0.32 -4.87 -1.31
C GLU A 172 0.83 -5.87 -1.44
N ALA A 173 1.46 -6.23 -0.32
CA ALA A 173 2.67 -7.03 -0.32
C ALA A 173 2.41 -8.49 -0.70
N LEU A 174 3.24 -9.02 -1.58
CA LEU A 174 3.34 -10.45 -1.89
C LEU A 174 4.50 -11.11 -1.14
N SER A 175 5.57 -10.36 -0.92
CA SER A 175 6.73 -10.76 -0.11
C SER A 175 7.55 -9.56 0.31
N TYR A 176 8.38 -9.70 1.34
CA TYR A 176 9.34 -8.68 1.75
C TYR A 176 10.64 -9.30 2.26
N GLU A 177 11.71 -8.51 2.23
CA GLU A 177 13.03 -8.85 2.73
C GLU A 177 13.59 -7.67 3.51
N ILE A 178 14.13 -7.93 4.71
CA ILE A 178 14.86 -6.94 5.52
C ILE A 178 16.33 -7.02 5.11
N GLN A 179 16.91 -5.87 4.74
CA GLN A 179 18.30 -5.78 4.28
C GLN A 179 19.26 -5.55 5.43
#